data_f34322c221a39a1f5f8801eab68be2d9
#
_entry.id   f34322c221a39a1f5f8801eab68be2d9
#
_cell.length_a   1.000
_cell.length_b   1.000
_cell.length_c   1.000
_cell.angle_alpha   90.00
_cell.angle_beta   90.00
_cell.angle_gamma   90.00
#
_symmetry.space_group_name_H-M   'P 1'
#
loop_
_entity.id
_entity.type
_entity.pdbx_description
1 polymer ?
#
loop_
_entity_poly.entity_id
_entity_poly.type
_entity_poly.pdbx_seq_one_letter_code
_entity_poly.pdbx_strand_id
1 'polypeptide(L)'
;MVHPGDLGRRLAERRAELGLALDVVAERAGVDPHYLEYLEREGATTSATTLGHLAVALEATPSVLLGIGLDQPVGFGPPPNGTPEVEILDRASCLRLIRPGGVGRVVFLDRQQPVALPVSFRMLDDDVVFRTGTHSIYVAVSQNGTVGFEVDHLDPSQGQAWSVLVAGNASLVRETDELRRIAALHCDSWSGVDRPHDVRLVAERISGRRISRRV
;
A
#
# COMPACT_ATOMS: atom_id res chain seq x y z
N MET A 1 -5.94 16.20 -15.37
CA MET A 1 -5.29 16.04 -16.70
C MET A 1 -4.42 14.79 -16.56
N VAL A 2 -4.77 13.69 -17.26
CA VAL A 2 -4.02 12.43 -17.20
C VAL A 2 -2.74 12.62 -18.00
N HIS A 3 -1.57 12.42 -17.39
CA HIS A 3 -0.30 12.45 -18.11
C HIS A 3 -0.16 11.20 -18.98
N PRO A 4 0.33 11.31 -20.23
CA PRO A 4 0.45 10.16 -21.15
C PRO A 4 1.25 8.98 -20.56
N GLY A 5 2.22 9.21 -19.67
CA GLY A 5 2.99 8.17 -19.01
C GLY A 5 2.29 7.44 -17.84
N ASP A 6 1.12 7.93 -17.42
CA ASP A 6 0.44 7.39 -16.24
C ASP A 6 -0.26 6.05 -16.52
N LEU A 7 -0.77 5.82 -17.72
CA LEU A 7 -1.40 4.55 -18.08
C LEU A 7 -0.39 3.41 -18.08
N GLY A 8 0.76 3.58 -18.72
CA GLY A 8 1.80 2.56 -18.83
C GLY A 8 2.31 2.12 -17.45
N ARG A 9 2.58 3.08 -16.57
CA ARG A 9 3.00 2.81 -15.21
C ARG A 9 1.96 2.00 -14.43
N ARG A 10 0.67 2.33 -14.54
CA ARG A 10 -0.41 1.60 -13.87
C ARG A 10 -0.62 0.20 -14.43
N LEU A 11 -0.44 0.01 -15.74
CA LEU A 11 -0.44 -1.32 -16.35
C LEU A 11 0.67 -2.19 -15.74
N ALA A 12 1.90 -1.68 -15.68
CA ALA A 12 3.05 -2.38 -15.13
C ALA A 12 2.90 -2.67 -13.63
N GLU A 13 2.45 -1.68 -12.84
CA GLU A 13 2.18 -1.83 -11.41
C GLU A 13 1.13 -2.91 -11.15
N ARG A 14 -0.02 -2.87 -11.87
CA ARG A 14 -1.09 -3.84 -11.68
C ARG A 14 -0.68 -5.25 -12.11
N ARG A 15 0.07 -5.37 -13.20
CA ARG A 15 0.65 -6.65 -13.62
C ARG A 15 1.59 -7.22 -12.56
N ALA A 16 2.44 -6.38 -11.97
CA ALA A 16 3.36 -6.79 -10.90
C ALA A 16 2.61 -7.20 -9.61
N GLU A 17 1.57 -6.49 -9.22
CA GLU A 17 0.70 -6.83 -8.08
C GLU A 17 0.08 -8.24 -8.24
N LEU A 18 -0.34 -8.58 -9.46
CA LEU A 18 -0.90 -9.89 -9.78
C LEU A 18 0.17 -10.98 -10.01
N GLY A 19 1.46 -10.61 -9.96
CA GLY A 19 2.56 -11.54 -10.22
C GLY A 19 2.58 -12.11 -11.65
N LEU A 20 1.99 -11.39 -12.61
CA LEU A 20 1.86 -11.86 -13.98
C LEU A 20 3.07 -11.45 -14.84
N ALA A 21 3.53 -12.38 -15.69
CA ALA A 21 4.52 -12.07 -16.72
C ALA A 21 3.86 -11.26 -17.86
N LEU A 22 4.65 -10.48 -18.59
CA LEU A 22 4.17 -9.57 -19.64
C LEU A 22 3.45 -10.32 -20.77
N ASP A 23 4.02 -11.43 -21.20
CA ASP A 23 3.47 -12.31 -22.23
C ASP A 23 2.11 -12.90 -21.84
N VAL A 24 1.94 -13.27 -20.57
CA VAL A 24 0.66 -13.77 -20.03
C VAL A 24 -0.43 -12.72 -20.10
N VAL A 25 -0.14 -11.47 -19.75
CA VAL A 25 -1.11 -10.37 -19.85
C VAL A 25 -1.41 -10.05 -21.30
N ALA A 26 -0.41 -10.02 -22.17
CA ALA A 26 -0.58 -9.79 -23.61
C ALA A 26 -1.47 -10.85 -24.24
N GLU A 27 -1.25 -12.14 -23.93
CA GLU A 27 -2.09 -13.26 -24.39
C GLU A 27 -3.54 -13.12 -23.92
N ARG A 28 -3.75 -12.85 -22.61
CA ARG A 28 -5.09 -12.67 -22.02
C ARG A 28 -5.85 -11.48 -22.63
N ALA A 29 -5.12 -10.40 -22.95
CA ALA A 29 -5.71 -9.21 -23.56
C ALA A 29 -5.85 -9.30 -25.08
N GLY A 30 -5.27 -10.33 -25.72
CA GLY A 30 -5.25 -10.47 -27.18
C GLY A 30 -4.45 -9.37 -27.87
N VAL A 31 -3.36 -8.92 -27.26
CA VAL A 31 -2.45 -7.91 -27.81
C VAL A 31 -1.05 -8.48 -28.02
N ASP A 32 -0.26 -7.85 -28.90
CA ASP A 32 1.12 -8.22 -29.08
C ASP A 32 1.97 -7.88 -27.84
N PRO A 33 2.84 -8.79 -27.34
CA PRO A 33 3.68 -8.53 -26.16
C PRO A 33 4.57 -7.29 -26.30
N HIS A 34 5.14 -7.03 -27.48
CA HIS A 34 5.95 -5.83 -27.71
C HIS A 34 5.10 -4.55 -27.67
N TYR A 35 3.84 -4.64 -28.08
CA TYR A 35 2.93 -3.51 -27.96
C TYR A 35 2.58 -3.22 -26.50
N LEU A 36 2.37 -4.25 -25.67
CA LEU A 36 2.15 -4.06 -24.24
C LEU A 36 3.40 -3.48 -23.57
N GLU A 37 4.59 -3.98 -23.90
CA GLU A 37 5.85 -3.43 -23.40
C GLU A 37 6.02 -1.95 -23.80
N TYR A 38 5.68 -1.60 -25.04
CA TYR A 38 5.69 -0.22 -25.51
C TYR A 38 4.72 0.66 -24.71
N LEU A 39 3.50 0.18 -24.43
CA LEU A 39 2.54 0.91 -23.61
C LEU A 39 3.06 1.14 -22.18
N GLU A 40 3.68 0.14 -21.56
CA GLU A 40 4.22 0.24 -20.22
C GLU A 40 5.41 1.21 -20.11
N ARG A 41 6.25 1.30 -21.13
CA ARG A 41 7.48 2.10 -21.11
C ARG A 41 7.33 3.53 -21.64
N GLU A 42 6.66 3.67 -22.77
CA GLU A 42 6.67 4.95 -23.51
C GLU A 42 5.47 5.85 -23.19
N GLY A 43 4.58 5.42 -22.30
CA GLY A 43 3.42 6.22 -21.89
C GLY A 43 2.46 6.54 -23.02
N ALA A 44 2.36 5.64 -23.99
CA ALA A 44 1.52 5.80 -25.15
C ALA A 44 0.03 5.69 -24.80
N THR A 45 -0.82 6.25 -25.65
CA THR A 45 -2.27 6.08 -25.56
C THR A 45 -2.70 4.84 -26.34
N THR A 46 -3.78 4.20 -25.89
CA THR A 46 -4.36 3.05 -26.61
C THR A 46 -5.83 3.26 -26.89
N SER A 47 -6.42 2.42 -27.74
CA SER A 47 -7.85 2.47 -28.05
C SER A 47 -8.70 2.07 -26.84
N ALA A 48 -9.95 2.55 -26.78
CA ALA A 48 -10.90 2.16 -25.74
C ALA A 48 -11.15 0.63 -25.70
N THR A 49 -11.15 -0.01 -26.87
CA THR A 49 -11.30 -1.46 -27.00
C THR A 49 -10.11 -2.20 -26.39
N THR A 50 -8.89 -1.81 -26.78
CA THR A 50 -7.66 -2.41 -26.23
C THR A 50 -7.54 -2.17 -24.73
N LEU A 51 -7.88 -0.97 -24.26
CA LEU A 51 -7.91 -0.66 -22.84
C LEU A 51 -8.91 -1.56 -22.07
N GLY A 52 -10.08 -1.83 -22.67
CA GLY A 52 -11.05 -2.76 -22.11
C GLY A 52 -10.50 -4.18 -21.97
N HIS A 53 -9.81 -4.70 -23.00
CA HIS A 53 -9.17 -6.02 -22.95
C HIS A 53 -8.04 -6.08 -21.92
N LEU A 54 -7.20 -5.06 -21.84
CA LEU A 54 -6.15 -4.95 -20.83
C LEU A 54 -6.72 -4.89 -19.42
N ALA A 55 -7.82 -4.16 -19.23
CA ALA A 55 -8.50 -4.08 -17.94
C ALA A 55 -9.02 -5.45 -17.47
N VAL A 56 -9.64 -6.21 -18.37
CA VAL A 56 -10.09 -7.59 -18.08
C VAL A 56 -8.89 -8.49 -17.75
N ALA A 57 -7.83 -8.44 -18.55
CA ALA A 57 -6.62 -9.27 -18.36
C ALA A 57 -5.91 -8.98 -17.03
N LEU A 58 -6.00 -7.74 -16.55
CA LEU A 58 -5.39 -7.25 -15.31
C LEU A 58 -6.36 -7.21 -14.12
N GLU A 59 -7.55 -7.81 -14.27
CA GLU A 59 -8.57 -7.82 -13.21
C GLU A 59 -8.83 -6.42 -12.64
N ALA A 60 -8.96 -5.44 -13.52
CA ALA A 60 -9.18 -4.03 -13.21
C ALA A 60 -10.32 -3.45 -14.06
N THR A 61 -10.67 -2.20 -13.81
CA THR A 61 -11.56 -1.46 -14.72
C THR A 61 -10.76 -0.47 -15.58
N PRO A 62 -11.25 -0.10 -16.76
CA PRO A 62 -10.61 0.94 -17.58
C PRO A 62 -10.40 2.25 -16.81
N SER A 63 -11.34 2.61 -15.93
CA SER A 63 -11.25 3.81 -15.08
C SER A 63 -10.06 3.76 -14.12
N VAL A 64 -9.81 2.61 -13.49
CA VAL A 64 -8.66 2.39 -12.61
C VAL A 64 -7.36 2.53 -13.38
N LEU A 65 -7.26 1.91 -14.55
CA LEU A 65 -6.06 1.99 -15.40
C LEU A 65 -5.80 3.42 -15.91
N LEU A 66 -6.86 4.18 -16.18
CA LEU A 66 -6.77 5.59 -16.57
C LEU A 66 -6.52 6.52 -15.39
N GLY A 67 -6.60 6.01 -14.15
CA GLY A 67 -6.50 6.83 -12.94
C GLY A 67 -7.70 7.76 -12.74
N ILE A 68 -8.83 7.43 -13.31
CA ILE A 68 -10.06 8.17 -13.08
C ILE A 68 -10.54 7.84 -11.67
N GLY A 69 -10.76 8.88 -10.86
CA GLY A 69 -11.19 8.71 -9.46
C GLY A 69 -10.04 8.65 -8.45
N LEU A 70 -8.79 9.00 -8.83
CA LEU A 70 -7.67 9.12 -7.89
C LEU A 70 -7.92 10.15 -6.77
N ASP A 71 -8.78 11.14 -7.04
CA ASP A 71 -9.21 12.14 -6.06
C ASP A 71 -10.38 11.63 -5.18
N GLN A 72 -10.89 10.43 -5.44
CA GLN A 72 -11.96 9.83 -4.67
C GLN A 72 -11.40 8.82 -3.66
N PRO A 73 -11.98 8.76 -2.45
CA PRO A 73 -11.59 7.74 -1.48
C PRO A 73 -11.76 6.33 -2.05
N VAL A 74 -10.84 5.42 -1.71
CA VAL A 74 -10.93 4.01 -2.08
C VAL A 74 -12.26 3.44 -1.54
N GLY A 75 -12.92 2.62 -2.37
CA GLY A 75 -14.23 2.03 -2.01
C GLY A 75 -15.43 2.89 -2.42
N PHE A 76 -15.22 4.01 -3.09
CA PHE A 76 -16.29 4.78 -3.70
C PHE A 76 -16.87 4.02 -4.91
N GLY A 77 -18.17 3.77 -4.89
CA GLY A 77 -18.87 3.05 -5.94
C GLY A 77 -19.97 2.12 -5.38
N PRO A 78 -20.72 1.45 -6.26
CA PRO A 78 -21.70 0.47 -5.81
C PRO A 78 -21.00 -0.69 -5.09
N PRO A 79 -21.59 -1.23 -4.01
CA PRO A 79 -21.00 -2.35 -3.30
C PRO A 79 -20.91 -3.56 -4.25
N PRO A 80 -19.81 -4.34 -4.20
CA PRO A 80 -19.71 -5.56 -4.96
C PRO A 80 -20.80 -6.56 -4.54
N ASN A 81 -21.16 -7.48 -5.43
CA ASN A 81 -22.16 -8.53 -5.18
C ASN A 81 -21.74 -9.48 -4.05
N GLY A 82 -22.70 -10.19 -3.46
CA GLY A 82 -22.49 -11.18 -2.40
C GLY A 82 -22.67 -10.65 -0.97
N THR A 83 -22.77 -11.58 -0.03
CA THR A 83 -22.93 -11.27 1.40
C THR A 83 -21.57 -11.03 2.05
N PRO A 84 -21.35 -9.87 2.72
CA PRO A 84 -20.10 -9.60 3.39
C PRO A 84 -19.90 -10.51 4.61
N GLU A 85 -18.70 -11.07 4.74
CA GLU A 85 -18.26 -11.86 5.87
C GLU A 85 -17.03 -11.16 6.49
N VAL A 86 -17.04 -11.03 7.82
CA VAL A 86 -15.94 -10.39 8.56
C VAL A 86 -15.23 -11.46 9.38
N GLU A 87 -13.95 -11.65 9.11
CA GLU A 87 -13.03 -12.50 9.87
C GLU A 87 -12.16 -11.66 10.77
N ILE A 88 -12.05 -12.03 12.05
CA ILE A 88 -11.06 -11.45 12.97
C ILE A 88 -9.76 -12.22 12.79
N LEU A 89 -8.69 -11.51 12.48
CA LEU A 89 -7.38 -12.09 12.23
C LEU A 89 -6.61 -12.30 13.53
N ASP A 90 -5.94 -13.44 13.62
CA ASP A 90 -4.95 -13.67 14.66
C ASP A 90 -3.65 -12.87 14.42
N ARG A 91 -2.78 -12.80 15.44
CA ARG A 91 -1.50 -12.06 15.36
C ARG A 91 -0.64 -12.53 14.18
N ALA A 92 -0.53 -13.83 13.96
CA ALA A 92 0.32 -14.38 12.91
C ALA A 92 -0.20 -14.00 11.50
N SER A 93 -1.52 -14.03 11.32
CA SER A 93 -2.17 -13.60 10.07
C SER A 93 -1.99 -12.11 9.83
N CYS A 94 -2.13 -11.27 10.86
CA CYS A 94 -1.86 -9.83 10.77
C CYS A 94 -0.41 -9.58 10.33
N LEU A 95 0.57 -10.20 10.99
CA LEU A 95 1.98 -10.04 10.66
C LEU A 95 2.29 -10.48 9.23
N ARG A 96 1.72 -11.59 8.75
CA ARG A 96 1.91 -12.02 7.35
C ARG A 96 1.45 -10.97 6.35
N LEU A 97 0.34 -10.28 6.61
CA LEU A 97 -0.20 -9.25 5.72
C LEU A 97 0.69 -8.02 5.65
N ILE A 98 1.27 -7.57 6.77
CA ILE A 98 2.08 -6.35 6.80
C ILE A 98 3.59 -6.61 6.60
N ARG A 99 4.05 -7.86 6.67
CA ARG A 99 5.47 -8.24 6.53
C ARG A 99 6.16 -7.73 5.25
N PRO A 100 5.49 -7.66 4.08
CA PRO A 100 6.11 -7.10 2.87
C PRO A 100 6.50 -5.63 3.00
N GLY A 101 5.94 -4.90 3.98
CA GLY A 101 6.07 -3.46 4.08
C GLY A 101 5.15 -2.73 3.10
N GLY A 102 5.35 -1.44 2.96
CA GLY A 102 4.52 -0.61 2.07
C GLY A 102 4.30 0.78 2.64
N VAL A 103 3.08 1.29 2.49
CA VAL A 103 2.62 2.54 3.10
C VAL A 103 1.59 2.21 4.18
N GLY A 104 1.81 2.75 5.37
CA GLY A 104 0.86 2.68 6.49
C GLY A 104 0.63 4.06 7.08
N ARG A 105 -0.21 4.16 8.09
CA ARG A 105 -0.52 5.41 8.77
C ARG A 105 -0.10 5.34 10.23
N VAL A 106 0.83 6.21 10.63
CA VAL A 106 1.12 6.41 12.04
C VAL A 106 0.03 7.28 12.65
N VAL A 107 -0.56 6.83 13.77
CA VAL A 107 -1.67 7.47 14.46
C VAL A 107 -1.21 7.84 15.86
N PHE A 108 -1.31 9.12 16.20
CA PHE A 108 -0.85 9.64 17.49
C PHE A 108 -1.69 10.85 17.91
N LEU A 109 -1.47 11.36 19.10
CA LEU A 109 -2.08 12.59 19.57
C LEU A 109 -1.08 13.74 19.44
N ASP A 110 -1.45 14.77 18.70
CA ASP A 110 -0.76 16.06 18.70
C ASP A 110 -1.65 17.07 19.41
N ARG A 111 -1.16 17.61 20.54
CA ARG A 111 -1.92 18.54 21.41
C ARG A 111 -3.34 18.05 21.71
N GLN A 112 -3.46 16.75 22.05
CA GLN A 112 -4.70 16.03 22.32
C GLN A 112 -5.66 15.88 21.11
N GLN A 113 -5.22 16.21 19.91
CA GLN A 113 -5.97 15.96 18.69
C GLN A 113 -5.42 14.70 17.98
N PRO A 114 -6.27 13.77 17.56
CA PRO A 114 -5.82 12.60 16.80
C PRO A 114 -5.31 13.03 15.42
N VAL A 115 -4.12 12.54 15.08
CA VAL A 115 -3.47 12.77 13.79
C VAL A 115 -3.14 11.43 13.17
N ALA A 116 -3.37 11.27 11.88
CA ALA A 116 -2.97 10.11 11.10
C ALA A 116 -2.16 10.58 9.89
N LEU A 117 -0.91 10.12 9.77
CA LEU A 117 -0.01 10.52 8.69
C LEU A 117 0.54 9.30 7.95
N PRO A 118 0.54 9.30 6.59
CA PRO A 118 1.09 8.21 5.83
C PRO A 118 2.62 8.21 5.91
N VAL A 119 3.19 7.03 6.08
CA VAL A 119 4.63 6.78 6.06
C VAL A 119 4.95 5.48 5.35
N SER A 120 6.07 5.41 4.63
CA SER A 120 6.62 4.14 4.15
C SER A 120 7.19 3.37 5.33
N PHE A 121 6.94 2.07 5.39
CA PHE A 121 7.39 1.21 6.49
C PHE A 121 8.00 -0.10 6.00
N ARG A 122 8.75 -0.72 6.88
CA ARG A 122 9.22 -2.11 6.80
C ARG A 122 9.01 -2.79 8.15
N MET A 123 9.13 -4.10 8.15
CA MET A 123 9.12 -4.88 9.38
C MET A 123 10.54 -5.26 9.78
N LEU A 124 10.90 -5.01 11.03
CA LEU A 124 12.11 -5.50 11.66
C LEU A 124 11.70 -6.48 12.75
N ASP A 125 11.90 -7.78 12.49
CA ASP A 125 11.30 -8.84 13.28
C ASP A 125 9.76 -8.74 13.27
N ASP A 126 9.11 -8.48 14.39
CA ASP A 126 7.67 -8.24 14.51
C ASP A 126 7.31 -6.77 14.75
N ASP A 127 8.28 -5.86 14.70
CA ASP A 127 8.11 -4.44 14.95
C ASP A 127 8.05 -3.65 13.64
N VAL A 128 7.34 -2.54 13.67
CA VAL A 128 7.26 -1.62 12.53
C VAL A 128 8.40 -0.62 12.58
N VAL A 129 9.12 -0.48 11.47
CA VAL A 129 10.14 0.57 11.32
C VAL A 129 9.79 1.48 10.15
N PHE A 130 9.98 2.77 10.37
CA PHE A 130 9.74 3.79 9.34
C PHE A 130 10.66 4.99 9.54
N ARG A 131 10.78 5.81 8.51
CA ARG A 131 11.58 7.05 8.57
C ARG A 131 10.68 8.27 8.56
N THR A 132 11.05 9.29 9.34
CA THR A 132 10.30 10.54 9.42
C THR A 132 11.22 11.77 9.40
N GLY A 133 10.74 12.84 8.76
CA GLY A 133 11.24 14.20 8.88
C GLY A 133 10.16 15.16 9.39
N THR A 134 8.96 14.63 9.69
CA THR A 134 7.82 15.43 10.13
C THR A 134 7.96 15.77 11.61
N HIS A 135 7.92 17.06 11.93
CA HIS A 135 8.11 17.55 13.31
C HIS A 135 7.11 16.95 14.31
N SER A 136 5.82 16.86 13.97
CA SER A 136 4.80 16.30 14.87
C SER A 136 5.04 14.83 15.20
N ILE A 137 5.43 14.01 14.21
CA ILE A 137 5.81 12.61 14.47
C ILE A 137 7.05 12.55 15.35
N TYR A 138 8.08 13.36 15.03
CA TYR A 138 9.30 13.40 15.81
C TYR A 138 9.03 13.71 17.28
N VAL A 139 8.19 14.70 17.57
CA VAL A 139 7.80 15.08 18.94
C VAL A 139 7.05 13.95 19.61
N ALA A 140 6.07 13.33 18.95
CA ALA A 140 5.28 12.25 19.51
C ALA A 140 6.15 11.04 19.91
N VAL A 141 7.09 10.62 19.05
CA VAL A 141 7.95 9.46 19.32
C VAL A 141 9.11 9.79 20.28
N SER A 142 9.59 11.04 20.31
CA SER A 142 10.65 11.45 21.24
C SER A 142 10.21 11.40 22.70
N GLN A 143 8.92 11.42 22.97
CA GLN A 143 8.33 11.29 24.30
C GLN A 143 8.02 9.84 24.69
N ASN A 144 8.50 8.86 23.91
CA ASN A 144 8.15 7.44 24.06
C ASN A 144 6.63 7.23 24.13
N GLY A 145 5.90 7.94 23.28
CA GLY A 145 4.45 7.93 23.29
C GLY A 145 3.89 6.63 22.71
N THR A 146 2.77 6.18 23.27
CA THR A 146 1.97 5.12 22.65
C THR A 146 1.38 5.64 21.35
N VAL A 147 1.63 4.93 20.26
CA VAL A 147 1.10 5.25 18.94
C VAL A 147 0.36 4.05 18.35
N GLY A 148 -0.58 4.33 17.47
CA GLY A 148 -1.16 3.35 16.56
C GLY A 148 -0.43 3.38 15.23
N PHE A 149 -0.39 2.25 14.56
CA PHE A 149 0.07 2.12 13.18
C PHE A 149 -0.92 1.25 12.42
N GLU A 150 -1.52 1.83 11.41
CA GLU A 150 -2.57 1.18 10.64
C GLU A 150 -2.11 0.93 9.23
N VAL A 151 -2.42 -0.27 8.72
CA VAL A 151 -2.22 -0.67 7.34
C VAL A 151 -3.51 -1.30 6.85
N ASP A 152 -3.98 -0.85 5.70
CA ASP A 152 -5.17 -1.39 5.06
C ASP A 152 -4.89 -1.74 3.59
N HIS A 153 -5.72 -2.63 3.08
CA HIS A 153 -5.81 -2.93 1.66
C HIS A 153 -7.27 -3.12 1.29
N LEU A 154 -7.68 -2.47 0.21
CA LEU A 154 -9.00 -2.62 -0.35
C LEU A 154 -8.90 -3.04 -1.81
N ASP A 155 -9.56 -4.13 -2.16
CA ASP A 155 -9.79 -4.56 -3.53
C ASP A 155 -11.29 -4.49 -3.84
N PRO A 156 -11.76 -3.36 -4.38
CA PRO A 156 -13.17 -3.20 -4.72
C PRO A 156 -13.65 -4.17 -5.80
N SER A 157 -12.74 -4.63 -6.68
CA SER A 157 -13.07 -5.53 -7.77
C SER A 157 -13.41 -6.93 -7.27
N GLN A 158 -12.71 -7.40 -6.25
CA GLN A 158 -12.93 -8.69 -5.59
C GLN A 158 -13.89 -8.59 -4.40
N GLY A 159 -14.27 -7.38 -4.00
CA GLY A 159 -15.04 -7.17 -2.79
C GLY A 159 -14.32 -7.62 -1.52
N GLN A 160 -12.98 -7.61 -1.56
CA GLN A 160 -12.12 -8.02 -0.46
C GLN A 160 -11.43 -6.80 0.16
N ALA A 161 -11.24 -6.85 1.46
CA ALA A 161 -10.50 -5.86 2.20
C ALA A 161 -9.86 -6.48 3.43
N TRP A 162 -8.78 -5.88 3.91
CA TRP A 162 -8.26 -6.18 5.24
C TRP A 162 -7.67 -4.93 5.86
N SER A 163 -7.65 -4.89 7.17
CA SER A 163 -6.94 -3.88 7.94
C SER A 163 -6.22 -4.50 9.11
N VAL A 164 -5.04 -3.95 9.44
CA VAL A 164 -4.22 -4.34 10.59
C VAL A 164 -3.88 -3.08 11.37
N LEU A 165 -4.12 -3.13 12.67
CA LEU A 165 -3.72 -2.10 13.63
C LEU A 165 -2.66 -2.67 14.57
N VAL A 166 -1.50 -2.03 14.57
CA VAL A 166 -0.42 -2.25 15.53
C VAL A 166 -0.46 -1.11 16.54
N ALA A 167 -0.53 -1.42 17.82
CA ALA A 167 -0.45 -0.44 18.89
C ALA A 167 0.74 -0.78 19.79
N GLY A 168 1.49 0.24 20.18
CA GLY A 168 2.67 0.07 21.00
C GLY A 168 3.44 1.36 21.22
N ASN A 169 4.68 1.24 21.68
CA ASN A 169 5.55 2.37 21.97
C ASN A 169 6.52 2.62 20.83
N ALA A 170 6.50 3.83 20.31
CA ALA A 170 7.43 4.26 19.27
C ALA A 170 8.55 5.11 19.84
N SER A 171 9.77 4.88 19.38
CA SER A 171 10.96 5.62 19.78
C SER A 171 11.90 5.86 18.60
N LEU A 172 12.72 6.89 18.73
CA LEU A 172 13.81 7.16 17.80
C LEU A 172 14.90 6.10 17.96
N VAL A 173 15.32 5.51 16.86
CA VAL A 173 16.45 4.58 16.86
C VAL A 173 17.75 5.37 16.89
N ARG A 174 18.65 5.01 17.83
CA ARG A 174 19.95 5.67 18.01
C ARG A 174 21.11 4.69 18.02
N GLU A 175 20.82 3.41 18.30
CA GLU A 175 21.83 2.37 18.36
C GLU A 175 22.39 2.07 16.96
N THR A 176 23.71 2.09 16.83
CA THR A 176 24.40 1.94 15.53
C THR A 176 24.08 0.63 14.84
N ASP A 177 24.00 -0.47 15.57
CA ASP A 177 23.73 -1.79 15.00
C ASP A 177 22.27 -1.91 14.54
N GLU A 178 21.34 -1.32 15.26
CA GLU A 178 19.94 -1.27 14.87
C GLU A 178 19.74 -0.39 13.63
N LEU A 179 20.39 0.77 13.59
CA LEU A 179 20.40 1.64 12.39
C LEU A 179 20.92 0.91 11.15
N ARG A 180 21.96 0.08 11.28
CA ARG A 180 22.47 -0.74 10.17
C ARG A 180 21.44 -1.78 9.71
N ARG A 181 20.74 -2.43 10.65
CA ARG A 181 19.68 -3.40 10.32
C ARG A 181 18.54 -2.73 9.57
N ILE A 182 18.10 -1.54 10.03
CA ILE A 182 17.04 -0.77 9.37
C ILE A 182 17.47 -0.30 7.99
N ALA A 183 18.69 0.20 7.84
CA ALA A 183 19.23 0.63 6.54
C ALA A 183 19.23 -0.51 5.51
N ALA A 184 19.52 -1.74 5.94
CA ALA A 184 19.47 -2.92 5.08
C ALA A 184 18.04 -3.29 4.58
N LEU A 185 16.99 -2.79 5.23
CA LEU A 185 15.60 -3.01 4.80
C LEU A 185 15.16 -2.09 3.64
N HIS A 186 15.99 -1.12 3.24
CA HIS A 186 15.69 -0.17 2.16
C HIS A 186 14.31 0.48 2.34
N CYS A 187 14.09 1.09 3.50
CA CYS A 187 12.85 1.82 3.81
C CYS A 187 12.86 3.20 3.15
N ASP A 188 12.90 3.22 1.81
CA ASP A 188 12.94 4.48 1.06
C ASP A 188 11.58 5.18 1.10
N SER A 189 11.62 6.50 1.15
CA SER A 189 10.39 7.29 1.09
C SER A 189 9.83 7.30 -0.33
N TRP A 190 8.59 6.88 -0.50
CA TRP A 190 7.88 6.98 -1.77
C TRP A 190 7.80 8.43 -2.32
N SER A 191 7.95 9.43 -1.44
CA SER A 191 7.89 10.85 -1.80
C SER A 191 9.25 11.45 -2.18
N GLY A 192 10.35 10.69 -2.08
CA GLY A 192 11.72 11.19 -2.37
C GLY A 192 12.22 12.28 -1.42
N VAL A 193 11.45 12.63 -0.38
CA VAL A 193 11.85 13.65 0.62
C VAL A 193 12.79 13.01 1.63
N ASP A 194 13.89 13.74 1.97
CA ASP A 194 14.82 13.29 3.01
C ASP A 194 14.11 13.20 4.37
N ARG A 195 14.33 12.07 5.05
CA ARG A 195 13.74 11.75 6.34
C ARG A 195 14.82 11.26 7.29
N PRO A 196 15.40 12.17 8.08
CA PRO A 196 16.63 11.92 8.83
C PRO A 196 16.47 11.04 10.06
N HIS A 197 15.22 10.71 10.47
CA HIS A 197 14.98 10.01 11.73
C HIS A 197 14.38 8.64 11.48
N ASP A 198 15.09 7.61 11.92
CA ASP A 198 14.59 6.23 11.97
C ASP A 198 13.79 6.02 13.27
N VAL A 199 12.61 5.46 13.13
CA VAL A 199 11.67 5.18 14.21
C VAL A 199 11.38 3.70 14.25
N ARG A 200 11.37 3.12 15.45
CA ARG A 200 10.87 1.77 15.72
C ARG A 200 9.64 1.85 16.61
N LEU A 201 8.58 1.20 16.19
CA LEU A 201 7.38 0.94 16.97
C LEU A 201 7.41 -0.51 17.44
N VAL A 202 7.63 -0.70 18.72
CA VAL A 202 7.57 -2.00 19.38
C VAL A 202 6.11 -2.41 19.53
N ALA A 203 5.75 -3.54 18.89
CA ALA A 203 4.37 -3.98 18.80
C ALA A 203 3.89 -4.68 20.07
N GLU A 204 3.15 -3.98 20.93
CA GLU A 204 2.53 -4.54 22.13
C GLU A 204 1.22 -5.28 21.82
N ARG A 205 0.40 -4.72 20.93
CA ARG A 205 -0.87 -5.30 20.49
C ARG A 205 -1.00 -5.21 18.98
N ILE A 206 -1.33 -6.32 18.36
CA ILE A 206 -1.66 -6.39 16.94
C ILE A 206 -3.07 -6.98 16.82
N SER A 207 -3.91 -6.33 16.05
CA SER A 207 -5.27 -6.76 15.73
C SER A 207 -5.58 -6.49 14.28
N GLY A 208 -6.43 -7.30 13.69
CA GLY A 208 -6.82 -7.11 12.30
C GLY A 208 -8.13 -7.77 11.97
N ARG A 209 -8.66 -7.41 10.83
CA ARG A 209 -9.87 -8.00 10.25
C ARG A 209 -9.72 -8.11 8.76
N ARG A 210 -10.40 -9.11 8.21
CA ARG A 210 -10.57 -9.30 6.77
C ARG A 210 -12.06 -9.26 6.46
N ILE A 211 -12.37 -8.64 5.35
CA ILE A 211 -13.71 -8.63 4.76
C ILE A 211 -13.60 -9.41 3.45
N SER A 212 -14.44 -10.40 3.28
CA SER A 212 -14.63 -11.15 2.03
C SER A 212 -16.10 -11.18 1.67
N ARG A 213 -16.42 -11.59 0.45
CA ARG A 213 -17.81 -11.79 0.05
C ARG A 213 -18.03 -13.22 -0.39
N ARG A 214 -19.09 -13.80 0.15
CA ARG A 214 -19.57 -15.11 -0.29
C ARG A 214 -20.57 -14.90 -1.43
N VAL A 215 -20.28 -15.48 -2.57
CA VAL A 215 -21.17 -15.50 -3.76
C VAL A 215 -22.25 -16.53 -3.57
#